data_997ead43680c7b7a78e2a50903758a6b
#
_entry.id   997ead43680c7b7a78e2a50903758a6b
#
_cell.length_a   1.000
_cell.length_b   1.000
_cell.length_c   1.000
_cell.angle_alpha   90.00
_cell.angle_beta   90.00
_cell.angle_gamma   90.00
#
_symmetry.space_group_name_H-M   'P 1'
#
loop_
_entity.id
_entity.type
_entity.pdbx_description
1 polymer ?
#
loop_
_entity_poly.entity_id
_entity_poly.type
_entity_poly.pdbx_seq_one_letter_code
_entity_poly.pdbx_strand_id
1 'polypeptide(L)'
;MGKTYLDNKWMRAAVPALLIHACIGSVYCWSLLKGDIASEVGCSVGEIEFAFSLAIFFLGMSAAFGGRFVEKNVTAASVVSCLCFSTGLLLTVLSIYSKWVPGIMLSYGCLMGVGLGIGYLAPVKTLMLWFKEHKGLATGIAISGFGLSKVLFSPYIEWCSTSYGVSMTLASMSVISIFSMLTAAYLIQKPADWVEPVVKWKLKDYLQVIKNGTFMKIWFVFYINITCGLALIAFEKNIAIAVGIAAVGLLSSLTAFFNTAGRFGYSTLSDFTENKQLIYKILLFSSVLVMLLGFALGGSMAVVVLMLCIINAGYGGGFSTLPTLLQSKFGMEKISTIHGLALSAWAWAGLSGNQLSNLIINQWSMPYEVLYAVLAALYLVALLLTFAIPKNKQYIDYEEEQQSFSKIDPSFI
;
A
#
# COMPACT_ATOMS: atom_id res chain seq x y z
N MET A 1 31.12 -21.10 11.83
CA MET A 1 31.04 -19.65 11.52
C MET A 1 30.12 -18.97 12.51
N GLY A 2 30.64 -18.06 13.32
CA GLY A 2 29.86 -17.36 14.34
C GLY A 2 28.73 -16.56 13.69
N LYS A 3 27.51 -16.71 14.21
CA LYS A 3 26.39 -15.86 13.82
C LYS A 3 26.78 -14.42 14.16
N THR A 4 26.96 -13.59 13.14
CA THR A 4 27.21 -12.16 13.31
C THR A 4 25.97 -11.54 13.99
N TYR A 5 26.12 -10.56 14.88
CA TYR A 5 25.02 -9.83 15.53
C TYR A 5 23.97 -9.33 14.54
N LEU A 6 24.33 -9.17 13.27
CA LEU A 6 23.46 -8.76 12.18
C LEU A 6 22.57 -9.89 11.61
N ASP A 7 22.88 -11.18 11.86
CA ASP A 7 22.15 -12.31 11.28
C ASP A 7 20.95 -12.71 12.14
N ASN A 8 20.01 -11.78 12.32
CA ASN A 8 18.75 -12.01 13.00
C ASN A 8 17.58 -11.37 12.25
N LYS A 9 16.37 -11.86 12.54
CA LYS A 9 15.13 -11.43 11.87
C LYS A 9 14.85 -9.93 11.98
N TRP A 10 15.32 -9.28 13.04
CA TRP A 10 15.11 -7.85 13.23
C TRP A 10 15.98 -7.04 12.29
N MET A 11 17.27 -7.35 12.21
CA MET A 11 18.23 -6.63 11.38
C MET A 11 18.13 -6.99 9.90
N ARG A 12 17.75 -8.25 9.57
CA ARG A 12 17.65 -8.71 8.18
C ARG A 12 16.26 -8.53 7.54
N ALA A 13 15.24 -8.25 8.33
CA ALA A 13 13.89 -8.08 7.83
C ALA A 13 13.15 -6.87 8.42
N ALA A 14 13.04 -6.73 9.75
CA ALA A 14 12.18 -5.71 10.36
C ALA A 14 12.72 -4.28 10.18
N VAL A 15 13.98 -4.05 10.52
CA VAL A 15 14.61 -2.72 10.36
C VAL A 15 14.61 -2.25 8.91
N PRO A 16 15.10 -3.04 7.93
CA PRO A 16 15.05 -2.61 6.53
C PRO A 16 13.63 -2.41 6.01
N ALA A 17 12.65 -3.20 6.48
CA ALA A 17 11.25 -3.02 6.11
C ALA A 17 10.72 -1.65 6.58
N LEU A 18 10.99 -1.28 7.83
CA LEU A 18 10.57 0.01 8.37
C LEU A 18 11.25 1.17 7.64
N LEU A 19 12.55 1.08 7.37
CA LEU A 19 13.30 2.12 6.65
C LEU A 19 12.76 2.35 5.24
N ILE A 20 12.55 1.28 4.46
CA ILE A 20 11.98 1.40 3.11
C ILE A 20 10.57 1.95 3.17
N HIS A 21 9.70 1.35 4.00
CA HIS A 21 8.30 1.74 4.05
C HIS A 21 8.09 3.15 4.64
N ALA A 22 8.92 3.59 5.58
CA ALA A 22 8.89 4.98 6.05
C ALA A 22 9.21 5.97 4.92
N CYS A 23 10.24 5.69 4.10
CA CYS A 23 10.58 6.55 2.96
C CYS A 23 9.47 6.56 1.92
N ILE A 24 9.05 5.39 1.42
CA ILE A 24 8.06 5.33 0.33
C ILE A 24 6.67 5.79 0.78
N GLY A 25 6.32 5.66 2.06
CA GLY A 25 5.06 6.14 2.62
C GLY A 25 4.96 7.67 2.67
N SER A 26 6.08 8.40 2.53
CA SER A 26 6.08 9.88 2.47
C SER A 26 5.29 10.43 1.27
N VAL A 27 4.93 9.59 0.29
CA VAL A 27 4.00 9.93 -0.78
C VAL A 27 2.67 10.50 -0.25
N TYR A 28 2.22 10.08 0.93
CA TYR A 28 1.01 10.62 1.57
C TYR A 28 1.17 12.04 2.12
N CYS A 29 2.41 12.55 2.21
CA CYS A 29 2.66 13.93 2.60
C CYS A 29 2.54 14.91 1.42
N TRP A 30 2.24 14.43 0.20
CA TRP A 30 2.05 15.28 -0.97
C TRP A 30 1.03 16.40 -0.76
N SER A 31 0.00 16.15 0.03
CA SER A 31 -1.01 17.14 0.40
C SER A 31 -0.43 18.40 1.07
N LEU A 32 0.72 18.31 1.71
CA LEU A 32 1.42 19.42 2.35
C LEU A 32 2.22 20.26 1.35
N LEU A 33 2.60 19.69 0.21
CA LEU A 33 3.50 20.30 -0.79
C LEU A 33 2.77 20.81 -2.03
N LYS A 34 1.61 20.20 -2.37
CA LYS A 34 0.92 20.45 -3.64
C LYS A 34 0.56 21.93 -3.87
N GLY A 35 0.18 22.64 -2.81
CA GLY A 35 -0.18 24.07 -2.88
C GLY A 35 1.03 24.95 -3.20
N ASP A 36 2.13 24.73 -2.51
CA ASP A 36 3.37 25.48 -2.69
C ASP A 36 3.97 25.21 -4.09
N ILE A 37 3.96 23.93 -4.52
CA ILE A 37 4.40 23.56 -5.87
C ILE A 37 3.54 24.27 -6.94
N ALA A 38 2.21 24.24 -6.81
CA ALA A 38 1.31 24.86 -7.75
C ALA A 38 1.57 26.37 -7.85
N SER A 39 1.79 27.02 -6.72
CA SER A 39 2.13 28.46 -6.65
C SER A 39 3.48 28.76 -7.31
N GLU A 40 4.52 27.94 -7.05
CA GLU A 40 5.88 28.15 -7.59
C GLU A 40 5.93 27.93 -9.11
N VAL A 41 5.20 26.92 -9.59
CA VAL A 41 5.14 26.58 -11.03
C VAL A 41 4.19 27.50 -11.78
N GLY A 42 3.17 28.04 -11.13
CA GLY A 42 2.14 28.90 -11.73
C GLY A 42 1.03 28.10 -12.44
N CYS A 43 0.58 27.00 -11.84
CA CYS A 43 -0.47 26.16 -12.36
C CYS A 43 -1.58 25.90 -11.32
N SER A 44 -2.62 25.17 -11.68
CA SER A 44 -3.68 24.80 -10.73
C SER A 44 -3.23 23.71 -9.76
N VAL A 45 -3.75 23.76 -8.53
CA VAL A 45 -3.50 22.69 -7.53
C VAL A 45 -3.98 21.33 -8.02
N GLY A 46 -5.06 21.31 -8.83
CA GLY A 46 -5.59 20.06 -9.42
C GLY A 46 -4.63 19.37 -10.37
N GLU A 47 -3.87 20.15 -11.16
CA GLU A 47 -2.83 19.59 -12.05
C GLU A 47 -1.71 18.93 -11.23
N ILE A 48 -1.28 19.57 -10.13
CA ILE A 48 -0.26 18.99 -9.24
C ILE A 48 -0.81 17.80 -8.48
N GLU A 49 -2.07 17.80 -8.08
CA GLU A 49 -2.72 16.66 -7.42
C GLU A 49 -2.81 15.43 -8.33
N PHE A 50 -2.92 15.62 -9.64
CA PHE A 50 -2.91 14.53 -10.60
C PHE A 50 -1.59 13.75 -10.59
N ALA A 51 -0.45 14.37 -10.29
CA ALA A 51 0.83 13.69 -10.13
C ALA A 51 0.79 12.64 -8.98
N PHE A 52 0.07 12.94 -7.88
CA PHE A 52 -0.18 11.95 -6.82
C PHE A 52 -1.02 10.76 -7.31
N SER A 53 -2.08 11.03 -8.07
CA SER A 53 -2.91 9.96 -8.64
C SER A 53 -2.11 9.04 -9.55
N LEU A 54 -1.22 9.61 -10.37
CA LEU A 54 -0.27 8.85 -11.18
C LEU A 54 0.72 8.06 -10.32
N ALA A 55 1.24 8.64 -9.23
CA ALA A 55 2.16 7.94 -8.32
C ALA A 55 1.51 6.68 -7.72
N ILE A 56 0.27 6.78 -7.27
CA ILE A 56 -0.49 5.63 -6.76
C ILE A 56 -0.81 4.62 -7.87
N PHE A 57 -1.15 5.08 -9.07
CA PHE A 57 -1.36 4.19 -10.22
C PHE A 57 -0.10 3.41 -10.57
N PHE A 58 1.03 4.10 -10.73
CA PHE A 58 2.31 3.46 -11.05
C PHE A 58 2.85 2.60 -9.90
N LEU A 59 2.57 2.95 -8.64
CA LEU A 59 2.83 2.08 -7.49
C LEU A 59 2.14 0.73 -7.67
N GLY A 60 0.83 0.71 -7.87
CA GLY A 60 0.08 -0.53 -7.99
C GLY A 60 0.48 -1.33 -9.24
N MET A 61 0.71 -0.66 -10.38
CA MET A 61 1.11 -1.32 -11.62
C MET A 61 2.54 -1.85 -11.56
N SER A 62 3.49 -1.10 -11.02
CA SER A 62 4.88 -1.57 -10.86
C SER A 62 4.98 -2.72 -9.85
N ALA A 63 4.17 -2.72 -8.80
CA ALA A 63 4.04 -3.88 -7.91
C ALA A 63 3.50 -5.10 -8.65
N ALA A 64 2.47 -4.93 -9.50
CA ALA A 64 1.88 -6.02 -10.26
C ALA A 64 2.89 -6.72 -11.18
N PHE A 65 3.76 -5.98 -11.84
CA PHE A 65 4.77 -6.54 -12.74
C PHE A 65 6.13 -6.79 -12.08
N GLY A 66 6.43 -6.09 -10.98
CA GLY A 66 7.70 -6.18 -10.26
C GLY A 66 7.83 -7.38 -9.33
N GLY A 67 6.75 -8.09 -9.03
CA GLY A 67 6.74 -9.19 -8.06
C GLY A 67 7.77 -10.26 -8.34
N ARG A 68 7.93 -10.68 -9.60
CA ARG A 68 8.95 -11.64 -10.03
C ARG A 68 10.38 -11.14 -9.79
N PHE A 69 10.64 -9.88 -10.05
CA PHE A 69 11.94 -9.28 -9.80
C PHE A 69 12.29 -9.32 -8.31
N VAL A 70 11.32 -8.98 -7.46
CA VAL A 70 11.44 -9.06 -5.99
C VAL A 70 11.65 -10.51 -5.53
N GLU A 71 10.92 -11.48 -6.10
CA GLU A 71 11.12 -12.90 -5.79
C GLU A 71 12.55 -13.34 -6.09
N LYS A 72 13.09 -12.93 -7.22
CA LYS A 72 14.45 -13.29 -7.62
C LYS A 72 15.51 -12.68 -6.71
N ASN A 73 15.42 -11.39 -6.42
CA ASN A 73 16.44 -10.69 -5.62
C ASN A 73 15.86 -9.48 -4.88
N VAL A 74 15.59 -9.66 -3.58
CA VAL A 74 15.02 -8.60 -2.73
C VAL A 74 15.97 -7.40 -2.55
N THR A 75 17.29 -7.64 -2.51
CA THR A 75 18.30 -6.58 -2.40
C THR A 75 18.35 -5.72 -3.65
N ALA A 76 18.45 -6.35 -4.83
CA ALA A 76 18.44 -5.62 -6.10
C ALA A 76 17.12 -4.84 -6.30
N ALA A 77 15.99 -5.44 -5.93
CA ALA A 77 14.69 -4.77 -5.97
C ALA A 77 14.65 -3.53 -5.05
N SER A 78 15.22 -3.63 -3.84
CA SER A 78 15.30 -2.50 -2.91
C SER A 78 16.21 -1.39 -3.42
N VAL A 79 17.33 -1.72 -4.08
CA VAL A 79 18.21 -0.73 -4.74
C VAL A 79 17.49 -0.03 -5.89
N VAL A 80 16.82 -0.77 -6.77
CA VAL A 80 16.05 -0.18 -7.89
C VAL A 80 14.93 0.71 -7.35
N SER A 81 14.23 0.29 -6.30
CA SER A 81 13.23 1.12 -5.63
C SER A 81 13.83 2.43 -5.13
N CYS A 82 14.97 2.37 -4.44
CA CYS A 82 15.70 3.55 -3.97
C CYS A 82 16.05 4.49 -5.11
N LEU A 83 16.63 3.97 -6.18
CA LEU A 83 17.04 4.76 -7.34
C LEU A 83 15.83 5.44 -8.01
N CYS A 84 14.77 4.69 -8.30
CA CYS A 84 13.56 5.26 -8.91
C CYS A 84 12.90 6.31 -8.02
N PHE A 85 12.77 6.03 -6.71
CA PHE A 85 12.13 6.92 -5.75
C PHE A 85 12.91 8.23 -5.60
N SER A 86 14.19 8.14 -5.30
CA SER A 86 15.03 9.31 -5.02
C SER A 86 15.31 10.14 -6.28
N THR A 87 15.57 9.49 -7.42
CA THR A 87 15.75 10.19 -8.70
C THR A 87 14.43 10.87 -9.13
N GLY A 88 13.28 10.21 -8.90
CA GLY A 88 11.98 10.80 -9.15
C GLY A 88 11.78 12.10 -8.38
N LEU A 89 12.14 12.15 -7.08
CA LEU A 89 12.08 13.37 -6.27
C LEU A 89 13.03 14.46 -6.81
N LEU A 90 14.28 14.13 -7.15
CA LEU A 90 15.25 15.09 -7.70
C LEU A 90 14.80 15.66 -9.05
N LEU A 91 14.30 14.83 -9.95
CA LEU A 91 13.77 15.28 -11.24
C LEU A 91 12.50 16.13 -11.07
N THR A 92 11.73 15.90 -10.00
CA THR A 92 10.60 16.76 -9.66
C THR A 92 11.08 18.16 -9.28
N VAL A 93 12.17 18.27 -8.51
CA VAL A 93 12.80 19.57 -8.21
C VAL A 93 13.21 20.30 -9.50
N LEU A 94 13.88 19.60 -10.43
CA LEU A 94 14.25 20.19 -11.72
C LEU A 94 13.04 20.62 -12.54
N SER A 95 11.96 19.86 -12.48
CA SER A 95 10.70 20.17 -13.16
C SER A 95 10.00 21.39 -12.55
N ILE A 96 10.10 21.61 -11.23
CA ILE A 96 9.61 22.80 -10.55
C ILE A 96 10.41 24.03 -10.99
N TYR A 97 11.73 23.97 -10.96
CA TYR A 97 12.59 25.07 -11.42
C TYR A 97 12.33 25.47 -12.88
N SER A 98 12.10 24.49 -13.75
CA SER A 98 11.76 24.74 -15.16
C SER A 98 10.28 25.07 -15.39
N LYS A 99 9.46 25.12 -14.35
CA LYS A 99 8.00 25.34 -14.41
C LYS A 99 7.29 24.37 -15.38
N TRP A 100 7.77 23.12 -15.43
CA TRP A 100 7.30 22.13 -16.39
C TRP A 100 6.38 21.09 -15.72
N VAL A 101 5.07 21.34 -15.74
CA VAL A 101 4.04 20.49 -15.13
C VAL A 101 4.09 19.04 -15.62
N PRO A 102 4.20 18.74 -16.94
CA PRO A 102 4.34 17.34 -17.39
C PRO A 102 5.59 16.64 -16.83
N GLY A 103 6.66 17.39 -16.58
CA GLY A 103 7.87 16.86 -15.92
C GLY A 103 7.60 16.41 -14.49
N ILE A 104 6.77 17.12 -13.73
CA ILE A 104 6.35 16.72 -12.38
C ILE A 104 5.53 15.41 -12.47
N MET A 105 4.63 15.31 -13.45
CA MET A 105 3.84 14.08 -13.65
C MET A 105 4.73 12.88 -14.00
N LEU A 106 5.74 13.05 -14.86
CA LEU A 106 6.65 11.99 -15.25
C LEU A 106 7.62 11.62 -14.12
N SER A 107 8.17 12.60 -13.40
CA SER A 107 9.17 12.36 -12.36
C SER A 107 8.53 11.86 -11.06
N TYR A 108 7.61 12.63 -10.48
CA TYR A 108 6.92 12.25 -9.24
C TYR A 108 5.90 11.15 -9.50
N GLY A 109 5.02 11.34 -10.49
CA GLY A 109 3.95 10.40 -10.77
C GLY A 109 4.46 9.06 -11.28
N CYS A 110 5.22 9.06 -12.39
CA CYS A 110 5.60 7.80 -13.03
C CYS A 110 6.87 7.20 -12.39
N LEU A 111 8.00 7.90 -12.42
CA LEU A 111 9.29 7.32 -12.00
C LEU A 111 9.33 7.00 -10.51
N MET A 112 8.96 7.97 -9.65
CA MET A 112 8.89 7.74 -8.21
C MET A 112 7.82 6.69 -7.89
N GLY A 113 6.65 6.73 -8.56
CA GLY A 113 5.59 5.73 -8.43
C GLY A 113 6.05 4.30 -8.72
N VAL A 114 6.91 4.10 -9.71
CA VAL A 114 7.54 2.79 -9.97
C VAL A 114 8.42 2.37 -8.79
N GLY A 115 9.21 3.29 -8.24
CA GLY A 115 10.01 3.04 -7.04
C GLY A 115 9.17 2.62 -5.83
N LEU A 116 8.01 3.26 -5.65
CA LEU A 116 7.05 2.93 -4.58
C LEU A 116 6.60 1.46 -4.63
N GLY A 117 6.15 0.99 -5.79
CA GLY A 117 5.55 -0.35 -5.89
C GLY A 117 6.57 -1.48 -5.78
N ILE A 118 7.75 -1.34 -6.38
CA ILE A 118 8.84 -2.31 -6.21
C ILE A 118 9.29 -2.35 -4.74
N GLY A 119 9.44 -1.18 -4.10
CA GLY A 119 9.85 -1.04 -2.70
C GLY A 119 8.82 -1.58 -1.71
N TYR A 120 7.56 -1.62 -2.07
CA TYR A 120 6.50 -2.14 -1.21
C TYR A 120 6.58 -3.67 -1.01
N LEU A 121 6.93 -4.41 -2.07
CA LEU A 121 6.87 -5.88 -2.04
C LEU A 121 8.04 -6.54 -1.30
N ALA A 122 9.26 -6.01 -1.44
CA ALA A 122 10.46 -6.65 -0.91
C ALA A 122 10.45 -6.80 0.63
N PRO A 123 10.09 -5.75 1.41
CA PRO A 123 9.95 -5.86 2.85
C PRO A 123 8.89 -6.86 3.29
N VAL A 124 7.71 -6.83 2.66
CA VAL A 124 6.59 -7.72 3.01
C VAL A 124 6.99 -9.18 2.84
N LYS A 125 7.56 -9.55 1.68
CA LYS A 125 8.03 -10.92 1.45
C LYS A 125 9.09 -11.32 2.47
N THR A 126 10.11 -10.49 2.65
CA THR A 126 11.24 -10.83 3.53
C THR A 126 10.79 -11.06 4.97
N LEU A 127 9.92 -10.18 5.49
CA LEU A 127 9.37 -10.37 6.84
C LEU A 127 8.55 -11.65 6.97
N MET A 128 7.69 -11.97 6.00
CA MET A 128 6.90 -13.20 6.03
C MET A 128 7.78 -14.47 5.99
N LEU A 129 8.96 -14.42 5.38
CA LEU A 129 9.91 -15.53 5.36
C LEU A 129 10.63 -15.71 6.69
N TRP A 130 10.98 -14.61 7.37
CA TRP A 130 11.65 -14.65 8.68
C TRP A 130 10.70 -14.96 9.84
N PHE A 131 9.45 -14.47 9.78
CA PHE A 131 8.42 -14.65 10.81
C PHE A 131 7.43 -15.75 10.38
N LYS A 132 7.92 -16.97 10.20
CA LYS A 132 7.16 -18.09 9.61
C LYS A 132 5.84 -18.40 10.34
N GLU A 133 5.82 -18.27 11.67
CA GLU A 133 4.66 -18.58 12.52
C GLU A 133 3.73 -17.37 12.71
N HIS A 134 4.25 -16.13 12.57
CA HIS A 134 3.54 -14.89 12.81
C HIS A 134 3.56 -13.98 11.57
N LYS A 135 3.02 -14.46 10.46
CA LYS A 135 3.05 -13.73 9.17
C LYS A 135 2.18 -12.49 9.19
N GLY A 136 1.10 -12.50 9.96
CA GLY A 136 0.26 -11.32 10.17
C GLY A 136 1.01 -10.22 10.94
N LEU A 137 1.68 -10.57 12.04
CA LEU A 137 2.57 -9.64 12.74
C LEU A 137 3.65 -9.10 11.80
N ALA A 138 4.26 -9.96 11.00
CA ALA A 138 5.28 -9.58 10.02
C ALA A 138 4.78 -8.54 9.01
N THR A 139 3.62 -8.80 8.40
CA THR A 139 3.01 -7.86 7.45
C THR A 139 2.54 -6.58 8.13
N GLY A 140 2.05 -6.67 9.36
CA GLY A 140 1.70 -5.54 10.21
C GLY A 140 2.90 -4.63 10.45
N ILE A 141 4.04 -5.16 10.86
CA ILE A 141 5.29 -4.40 11.06
C ILE A 141 5.71 -3.71 9.75
N ALA A 142 5.79 -4.47 8.65
CA ALA A 142 6.18 -3.94 7.35
C ALA A 142 5.31 -2.73 6.95
N ILE A 143 4.01 -2.96 6.89
CA ILE A 143 3.06 -2.00 6.31
C ILE A 143 2.75 -0.84 7.26
N SER A 144 2.92 -1.01 8.59
CA SER A 144 2.81 0.08 9.56
C SER A 144 3.88 1.15 9.33
N GLY A 145 5.09 0.79 8.89
CA GLY A 145 6.13 1.75 8.50
C GLY A 145 5.64 2.74 7.43
N PHE A 146 4.86 2.25 6.47
CA PHE A 146 4.22 3.08 5.45
C PHE A 146 3.17 4.05 6.04
N GLY A 147 2.39 3.59 7.04
CA GLY A 147 1.43 4.43 7.76
C GLY A 147 2.10 5.47 8.67
N LEU A 148 3.16 5.08 9.38
CA LEU A 148 3.93 5.95 10.27
C LEU A 148 4.71 7.03 9.52
N SER A 149 4.96 6.86 8.23
CA SER A 149 5.69 7.81 7.40
C SER A 149 5.14 9.24 7.51
N LYS A 150 3.82 9.39 7.48
CA LYS A 150 3.17 10.70 7.61
C LYS A 150 3.49 11.36 8.96
N VAL A 151 3.54 10.57 10.03
CA VAL A 151 3.88 11.08 11.38
C VAL A 151 5.33 11.56 11.44
N LEU A 152 6.24 10.85 10.77
CA LEU A 152 7.67 11.18 10.76
C LEU A 152 7.98 12.35 9.83
N PHE A 153 7.42 12.34 8.61
CA PHE A 153 7.80 13.30 7.58
C PHE A 153 6.96 14.58 7.59
N SER A 154 5.70 14.59 8.09
CA SER A 154 4.90 15.82 8.07
C SER A 154 5.54 16.97 8.83
N PRO A 155 6.01 16.82 10.11
CA PRO A 155 6.65 17.91 10.83
C PRO A 155 7.93 18.39 10.14
N TYR A 156 8.70 17.45 9.58
CA TYR A 156 9.91 17.76 8.83
C TYR A 156 9.60 18.57 7.57
N ILE A 157 8.60 18.13 6.78
CA ILE A 157 8.19 18.79 5.54
C ILE A 157 7.67 20.21 5.83
N GLU A 158 6.81 20.39 6.84
CA GLU A 158 6.28 21.69 7.22
C GLU A 158 7.42 22.63 7.65
N TRP A 159 8.33 22.19 8.50
CA TRP A 159 9.48 22.97 8.92
C TRP A 159 10.39 23.32 7.72
N CYS A 160 10.72 22.35 6.88
CA CYS A 160 11.66 22.54 5.79
C CYS A 160 11.06 23.41 4.67
N SER A 161 9.77 23.20 4.32
CA SER A 161 9.12 23.97 3.26
C SER A 161 8.91 25.43 3.65
N THR A 162 8.58 25.70 4.92
CA THR A 162 8.45 27.08 5.41
C THR A 162 9.79 27.80 5.53
N SER A 163 10.88 27.07 5.87
CA SER A 163 12.20 27.66 6.08
C SER A 163 13.03 27.81 4.80
N TYR A 164 12.92 26.83 3.89
CA TYR A 164 13.80 26.69 2.71
C TYR A 164 13.07 26.50 1.38
N GLY A 165 11.75 26.45 1.39
CA GLY A 165 10.92 26.25 0.20
C GLY A 165 10.75 24.78 -0.21
N VAL A 166 9.80 24.55 -1.11
CA VAL A 166 9.36 23.21 -1.52
C VAL A 166 10.44 22.43 -2.28
N SER A 167 11.22 23.13 -3.11
CA SER A 167 12.29 22.50 -3.90
C SER A 167 13.41 21.94 -3.02
N MET A 168 13.84 22.68 -1.98
CA MET A 168 14.83 22.20 -1.01
C MET A 168 14.26 21.05 -0.18
N THR A 169 12.98 21.10 0.17
CA THR A 169 12.29 20.03 0.90
C THR A 169 12.33 18.72 0.12
N LEU A 170 11.97 18.72 -1.17
CA LEU A 170 12.02 17.53 -2.00
C LEU A 170 13.46 17.02 -2.23
N ALA A 171 14.43 17.92 -2.41
CA ALA A 171 15.84 17.55 -2.56
C ALA A 171 16.37 16.87 -1.28
N SER A 172 16.11 17.44 -0.11
CA SER A 172 16.54 16.86 1.18
C SER A 172 15.83 15.54 1.47
N MET A 173 14.55 15.40 1.15
CA MET A 173 13.82 14.12 1.24
C MET A 173 14.46 13.06 0.34
N SER A 174 14.90 13.43 -0.86
CA SER A 174 15.62 12.51 -1.74
C SER A 174 16.92 12.01 -1.10
N VAL A 175 17.72 12.91 -0.51
CA VAL A 175 18.96 12.56 0.18
C VAL A 175 18.69 11.62 1.37
N ILE A 176 17.72 11.97 2.22
CA ILE A 176 17.31 11.11 3.35
C ILE A 176 16.90 9.72 2.85
N SER A 177 16.14 9.68 1.76
CA SER A 177 15.68 8.40 1.18
C SER A 177 16.82 7.58 0.60
N ILE A 178 17.80 8.18 -0.06
CA ILE A 178 19.00 7.49 -0.56
C ILE A 178 19.71 6.79 0.60
N PHE A 179 20.04 7.51 1.68
CA PHE A 179 20.75 6.93 2.81
C PHE A 179 19.93 5.83 3.51
N SER A 180 18.67 6.10 3.80
CA SER A 180 17.79 5.15 4.51
C SER A 180 17.54 3.89 3.68
N MET A 181 17.18 4.05 2.39
CA MET A 181 16.81 2.92 1.54
C MET A 181 18.03 2.12 1.07
N LEU A 182 19.21 2.73 0.86
CA LEU A 182 20.44 1.98 0.58
C LEU A 182 20.92 1.22 1.82
N THR A 183 20.83 1.81 3.01
CA THR A 183 21.08 1.09 4.27
C THR A 183 20.15 -0.12 4.40
N ALA A 184 18.87 0.08 4.11
CA ALA A 184 17.90 -0.99 4.12
C ALA A 184 18.20 -2.07 3.07
N ALA A 185 18.59 -1.67 1.84
CA ALA A 185 18.96 -2.60 0.77
C ALA A 185 20.21 -3.44 1.11
N TYR A 186 21.15 -2.87 1.87
CA TYR A 186 22.30 -3.59 2.40
C TYR A 186 21.91 -4.61 3.48
N LEU A 187 20.97 -4.25 4.34
CA LEU A 187 20.53 -5.10 5.46
C LEU A 187 19.57 -6.20 5.02
N ILE A 188 18.67 -5.94 4.06
CA ILE A 188 17.57 -6.84 3.71
C ILE A 188 18.08 -8.13 3.09
N GLN A 189 17.75 -9.27 3.71
CA GLN A 189 18.15 -10.58 3.22
C GLN A 189 17.07 -11.62 3.52
N LYS A 190 16.89 -12.57 2.60
CA LYS A 190 16.07 -13.76 2.86
C LYS A 190 16.78 -14.66 3.88
N PRO A 191 16.02 -15.48 4.65
CA PRO A 191 16.63 -16.52 5.51
C PRO A 191 17.51 -17.47 4.69
N ALA A 192 18.62 -17.92 5.28
CA ALA A 192 19.56 -18.82 4.60
C ALA A 192 18.98 -20.20 4.26
N ASP A 193 17.95 -20.62 5.00
CA ASP A 193 17.21 -21.87 4.79
C ASP A 193 16.12 -21.77 3.71
N TRP A 194 15.89 -20.56 3.15
CA TRP A 194 14.94 -20.38 2.09
C TRP A 194 15.60 -20.55 0.71
N VAL A 195 15.17 -21.58 0.00
CA VAL A 195 15.53 -21.79 -1.40
C VAL A 195 14.40 -21.24 -2.26
N GLU A 196 14.73 -20.26 -3.12
CA GLU A 196 13.74 -19.70 -4.02
C GLU A 196 13.40 -20.71 -5.11
N PRO A 197 12.12 -21.08 -5.29
CA PRO A 197 11.73 -21.97 -6.37
C PRO A 197 12.12 -21.41 -7.75
N VAL A 198 12.75 -22.22 -8.58
CA VAL A 198 13.09 -21.84 -9.95
C VAL A 198 11.84 -21.91 -10.81
N VAL A 199 11.05 -20.87 -10.83
CA VAL A 199 9.85 -20.80 -11.64
C VAL A 199 10.04 -19.77 -12.74
N LYS A 200 9.91 -20.21 -13.98
CA LYS A 200 9.89 -19.32 -15.14
C LYS A 200 8.45 -18.84 -15.39
N TRP A 201 8.15 -17.62 -14.93
CA TRP A 201 6.88 -16.98 -15.24
C TRP A 201 6.78 -16.64 -16.74
N LYS A 202 5.73 -17.11 -17.37
CA LYS A 202 5.33 -16.73 -18.73
C LYS A 202 4.10 -15.81 -18.65
N LEU A 203 3.79 -15.09 -19.69
CA LEU A 203 2.59 -14.24 -19.72
C LEU A 203 1.31 -15.02 -19.40
N LYS A 204 1.25 -16.29 -19.83
CA LYS A 204 0.11 -17.17 -19.54
C LYS A 204 -0.09 -17.41 -18.03
N ASP A 205 0.98 -17.43 -17.23
CA ASP A 205 0.88 -17.67 -15.79
C ASP A 205 0.23 -16.47 -15.09
N TYR A 206 0.56 -15.25 -15.50
CA TYR A 206 -0.14 -14.04 -15.04
C TYR A 206 -1.62 -14.07 -15.41
N LEU A 207 -1.93 -14.50 -16.65
CA LEU A 207 -3.32 -14.64 -17.10
C LEU A 207 -4.06 -15.73 -16.32
N GLN A 208 -3.41 -16.83 -15.95
CA GLN A 208 -4.00 -17.87 -15.12
C GLN A 208 -4.34 -17.36 -13.72
N VAL A 209 -3.44 -16.58 -13.09
CA VAL A 209 -3.73 -15.93 -11.80
C VAL A 209 -4.94 -15.01 -11.92
N ILE A 210 -4.96 -14.13 -12.92
CA ILE A 210 -6.07 -13.19 -13.14
C ILE A 210 -7.39 -13.93 -13.47
N LYS A 211 -7.34 -15.05 -14.19
CA LYS A 211 -8.54 -15.87 -14.48
C LYS A 211 -8.99 -16.71 -13.28
N ASN A 212 -8.16 -16.85 -12.24
CA ASN A 212 -8.55 -17.60 -11.06
C ASN A 212 -9.65 -16.88 -10.29
N GLY A 213 -10.82 -17.52 -10.19
CA GLY A 213 -11.99 -16.92 -9.56
C GLY A 213 -11.79 -16.56 -8.08
N THR A 214 -10.94 -17.28 -7.34
CA THR A 214 -10.61 -16.95 -5.95
C THR A 214 -9.74 -15.71 -5.87
N PHE A 215 -8.73 -15.60 -6.75
CA PHE A 215 -7.90 -14.39 -6.85
C PHE A 215 -8.75 -13.16 -7.18
N MET A 216 -9.63 -13.26 -8.17
CA MET A 216 -10.48 -12.13 -8.57
C MET A 216 -11.45 -11.69 -7.47
N LYS A 217 -12.00 -12.63 -6.68
CA LYS A 217 -12.84 -12.27 -5.52
C LYS A 217 -12.02 -11.48 -4.47
N ILE A 218 -10.79 -11.93 -4.16
CA ILE A 218 -9.89 -11.23 -3.23
C ILE A 218 -9.52 -9.85 -3.80
N TRP A 219 -9.22 -9.78 -5.09
CA TRP A 219 -8.91 -8.54 -5.80
C TRP A 219 -10.06 -7.52 -5.71
N PHE A 220 -11.30 -7.94 -6.00
CA PHE A 220 -12.48 -7.07 -5.92
C PHE A 220 -12.81 -6.66 -4.47
N VAL A 221 -12.69 -7.57 -3.51
CA VAL A 221 -12.84 -7.24 -2.09
C VAL A 221 -11.84 -6.16 -1.67
N PHE A 222 -10.59 -6.32 -2.06
CA PHE A 222 -9.55 -5.34 -1.77
C PHE A 222 -9.78 -4.03 -2.52
N TYR A 223 -10.10 -4.09 -3.82
CA TYR A 223 -10.42 -2.91 -4.63
C TYR A 223 -11.54 -2.06 -4.02
N ILE A 224 -12.66 -2.68 -3.63
CA ILE A 224 -13.79 -1.98 -3.04
C ILE A 224 -13.38 -1.37 -1.70
N ASN A 225 -12.69 -2.12 -0.83
CA ASN A 225 -12.25 -1.60 0.46
C ASN A 225 -11.36 -0.35 0.29
N ILE A 226 -10.42 -0.38 -0.65
CA ILE A 226 -9.51 0.74 -0.87
C ILE A 226 -10.23 1.92 -1.55
N THR A 227 -11.10 1.65 -2.53
CA THR A 227 -11.91 2.68 -3.20
C THR A 227 -12.79 3.44 -2.20
N CYS A 228 -13.52 2.72 -1.35
CA CYS A 228 -14.38 3.32 -0.34
C CYS A 228 -13.59 4.11 0.72
N GLY A 229 -12.44 3.57 1.17
CA GLY A 229 -11.56 4.26 2.10
C GLY A 229 -11.01 5.55 1.51
N LEU A 230 -10.48 5.51 0.27
CA LEU A 230 -9.95 6.71 -0.41
C LEU A 230 -11.06 7.74 -0.70
N ALA A 231 -12.26 7.30 -1.07
CA ALA A 231 -13.40 8.19 -1.27
C ALA A 231 -13.71 9.02 -0.01
N LEU A 232 -13.65 8.40 1.17
CA LEU A 232 -13.93 9.08 2.43
C LEU A 232 -12.74 9.93 2.90
N ILE A 233 -11.51 9.40 2.81
CA ILE A 233 -10.28 10.09 3.22
C ILE A 233 -10.07 11.37 2.41
N ALA A 234 -10.38 11.36 1.11
CA ALA A 234 -10.26 12.53 0.25
C ALA A 234 -11.17 13.71 0.69
N PHE A 235 -12.32 13.42 1.27
CA PHE A 235 -13.32 14.38 1.73
C PHE A 235 -13.35 14.58 3.26
N GLU A 236 -12.45 13.95 4.00
CA GLU A 236 -12.38 13.98 5.46
C GLU A 236 -12.48 15.40 6.04
N LYS A 237 -11.69 16.34 5.51
CA LYS A 237 -11.69 17.74 5.91
C LYS A 237 -13.07 18.40 5.68
N ASN A 238 -13.65 18.18 4.52
CA ASN A 238 -14.93 18.80 4.14
C ASN A 238 -16.07 18.25 5.00
N ILE A 239 -16.08 16.94 5.23
CA ILE A 239 -17.03 16.26 6.11
C ILE A 239 -16.90 16.79 7.55
N ALA A 240 -15.67 16.91 8.06
CA ALA A 240 -15.41 17.43 9.40
C ALA A 240 -15.95 18.86 9.58
N ILE A 241 -15.71 19.74 8.63
CA ILE A 241 -16.19 21.12 8.64
C ILE A 241 -17.73 21.15 8.58
N ALA A 242 -18.35 20.32 7.75
CA ALA A 242 -19.79 20.24 7.59
C ALA A 242 -20.53 19.88 8.90
N VAL A 243 -19.92 19.08 9.78
CA VAL A 243 -20.47 18.72 11.09
C VAL A 243 -19.93 19.58 12.24
N GLY A 244 -19.25 20.70 11.93
CA GLY A 244 -18.78 21.68 12.92
C GLY A 244 -17.50 21.29 13.67
N ILE A 245 -16.71 20.35 13.18
CA ILE A 245 -15.41 20.02 13.78
C ILE A 245 -14.39 21.11 13.45
N ALA A 246 -14.04 21.93 14.45
CA ALA A 246 -13.05 22.98 14.32
C ALA A 246 -11.60 22.46 14.29
N ALA A 247 -11.30 21.40 15.05
CA ALA A 247 -9.97 20.82 15.20
C ALA A 247 -9.67 19.77 14.10
N VAL A 248 -9.72 20.17 12.83
CA VAL A 248 -9.55 19.25 11.67
C VAL A 248 -8.19 18.57 11.70
N GLY A 249 -7.11 19.29 12.10
CA GLY A 249 -5.76 18.70 12.21
C GLY A 249 -5.67 17.58 13.26
N LEU A 250 -6.36 17.75 14.41
CA LEU A 250 -6.43 16.71 15.43
C LEU A 250 -7.22 15.48 14.93
N LEU A 251 -8.31 15.69 14.21
CA LEU A 251 -9.07 14.61 13.59
C LEU A 251 -8.20 13.85 12.56
N SER A 252 -7.47 14.56 11.71
CA SER A 252 -6.58 13.95 10.72
C SER A 252 -5.47 13.12 11.39
N SER A 253 -4.93 13.58 12.52
CA SER A 253 -3.96 12.82 13.30
C SER A 253 -4.59 11.57 13.93
N LEU A 254 -5.81 11.68 14.43
CA LEU A 254 -6.55 10.57 15.02
C LEU A 254 -6.85 9.50 13.96
N THR A 255 -7.35 9.88 12.80
CA THR A 255 -7.65 8.95 11.71
C THR A 255 -6.40 8.29 11.16
N ALA A 256 -5.26 9.01 11.08
CA ALA A 256 -3.96 8.45 10.72
C ALA A 256 -3.46 7.43 11.77
N PHE A 257 -3.68 7.72 13.06
CA PHE A 257 -3.39 6.75 14.13
C PHE A 257 -4.23 5.48 13.97
N PHE A 258 -5.56 5.61 13.74
CA PHE A 258 -6.43 4.45 13.50
C PHE A 258 -6.05 3.67 12.24
N ASN A 259 -5.61 4.35 11.18
CA ASN A 259 -5.09 3.69 9.97
C ASN A 259 -3.87 2.82 10.30
N THR A 260 -2.92 3.35 11.05
CA THR A 260 -1.72 2.62 11.47
C THR A 260 -2.05 1.49 12.46
N ALA A 261 -2.91 1.76 13.44
CA ALA A 261 -3.38 0.75 14.39
C ALA A 261 -4.13 -0.39 13.68
N GLY A 262 -4.94 -0.07 12.67
CA GLY A 262 -5.61 -1.05 11.84
C GLY A 262 -4.64 -1.93 11.05
N ARG A 263 -3.56 -1.34 10.49
CA ARG A 263 -2.51 -2.12 9.79
C ARG A 263 -1.86 -3.14 10.71
N PHE A 264 -1.53 -2.73 11.92
CA PHE A 264 -0.90 -3.62 12.89
C PHE A 264 -1.91 -4.60 13.52
N GLY A 265 -3.07 -4.10 13.96
CA GLY A 265 -4.06 -4.86 14.72
C GLY A 265 -4.71 -5.97 13.89
N TYR A 266 -5.32 -5.64 12.74
CA TYR A 266 -6.01 -6.65 11.92
C TYR A 266 -5.06 -7.72 11.38
N SER A 267 -3.84 -7.35 10.97
CA SER A 267 -2.87 -8.32 10.48
C SER A 267 -2.36 -9.24 11.60
N THR A 268 -2.09 -8.70 12.80
CA THR A 268 -1.69 -9.51 13.96
C THR A 268 -2.84 -10.43 14.40
N LEU A 269 -4.08 -9.93 14.45
CA LEU A 269 -5.25 -10.77 14.72
C LEU A 269 -5.40 -11.92 13.72
N SER A 270 -4.91 -11.74 12.48
CA SER A 270 -4.94 -12.83 11.50
C SER A 270 -4.08 -14.02 11.91
N ASP A 271 -3.06 -13.86 12.74
CA ASP A 271 -2.23 -14.97 13.21
C ASP A 271 -2.97 -15.91 14.17
N PHE A 272 -3.97 -15.40 14.89
CA PHE A 272 -4.78 -16.15 15.84
C PHE A 272 -5.95 -16.92 15.20
N THR A 273 -6.11 -16.87 13.87
CA THR A 273 -7.15 -17.60 13.15
C THR A 273 -6.59 -18.34 11.96
N GLU A 274 -7.03 -19.58 11.75
CA GLU A 274 -6.70 -20.33 10.54
C GLU A 274 -7.42 -19.75 9.32
N ASN A 275 -8.63 -19.25 9.53
CA ASN A 275 -9.44 -18.65 8.47
C ASN A 275 -9.14 -17.15 8.31
N LYS A 276 -8.11 -16.80 7.53
CA LYS A 276 -7.71 -15.41 7.27
C LYS A 276 -8.82 -14.54 6.67
N GLN A 277 -9.84 -15.14 6.03
CA GLN A 277 -11.00 -14.41 5.51
C GLN A 277 -11.86 -13.81 6.62
N LEU A 278 -11.83 -14.40 7.84
CA LEU A 278 -12.61 -13.88 8.98
C LEU A 278 -12.23 -12.44 9.29
N ILE A 279 -10.96 -12.11 9.18
CA ILE A 279 -10.47 -10.74 9.45
C ILE A 279 -11.07 -9.75 8.44
N TYR A 280 -11.11 -10.11 7.15
CA TYR A 280 -11.78 -9.28 6.15
C TYR A 280 -13.28 -9.16 6.41
N LYS A 281 -13.95 -10.22 6.86
CA LYS A 281 -15.38 -10.17 7.22
C LYS A 281 -15.63 -9.21 8.38
N ILE A 282 -14.80 -9.25 9.44
CA ILE A 282 -14.92 -8.35 10.59
C ILE A 282 -14.70 -6.89 10.14
N LEU A 283 -13.63 -6.65 9.38
CA LEU A 283 -13.29 -5.33 8.86
C LEU A 283 -14.42 -4.75 7.99
N LEU A 284 -14.92 -5.52 7.01
CA LEU A 284 -15.98 -5.06 6.12
C LEU A 284 -17.33 -4.93 6.81
N PHE A 285 -17.65 -5.83 7.74
CA PHE A 285 -18.88 -5.75 8.54
C PHE A 285 -18.89 -4.48 9.40
N SER A 286 -17.79 -4.17 10.10
CA SER A 286 -17.68 -2.93 10.86
C SER A 286 -17.79 -1.69 9.95
N SER A 287 -17.22 -1.76 8.73
CA SER A 287 -17.34 -0.68 7.74
C SER A 287 -18.80 -0.47 7.29
N VAL A 288 -19.53 -1.55 6.99
CA VAL A 288 -20.96 -1.46 6.66
C VAL A 288 -21.74 -0.81 7.79
N LEU A 289 -21.53 -1.27 9.03
CA LEU A 289 -22.26 -0.74 10.20
C LEU A 289 -22.04 0.76 10.40
N VAL A 290 -20.79 1.22 10.35
CA VAL A 290 -20.50 2.65 10.58
C VAL A 290 -20.94 3.52 9.41
N MET A 291 -20.96 3.00 8.17
CA MET A 291 -21.51 3.71 7.02
C MET A 291 -23.02 3.87 7.12
N LEU A 292 -23.74 2.82 7.54
CA LEU A 292 -25.18 2.89 7.81
C LEU A 292 -25.49 3.84 8.97
N LEU A 293 -24.67 3.84 10.02
CA LEU A 293 -24.79 4.78 11.13
C LEU A 293 -24.55 6.22 10.66
N GLY A 294 -23.53 6.44 9.82
CA GLY A 294 -23.27 7.72 9.16
C GLY A 294 -24.45 8.18 8.29
N PHE A 295 -25.06 7.27 7.52
CA PHE A 295 -26.25 7.56 6.73
C PHE A 295 -27.43 8.01 7.62
N ALA A 296 -27.65 7.34 8.74
CA ALA A 296 -28.78 7.62 9.64
C ALA A 296 -28.57 8.86 10.54
N LEU A 297 -27.33 9.11 10.97
CA LEU A 297 -26.96 10.09 12.00
C LEU A 297 -25.74 10.95 11.60
N GLY A 298 -25.51 11.13 10.31
CA GLY A 298 -24.29 11.79 9.76
C GLY A 298 -24.14 13.27 10.13
N GLY A 299 -25.19 13.92 10.69
CA GLY A 299 -25.09 15.25 11.28
C GLY A 299 -24.44 15.27 12.67
N SER A 300 -24.24 14.11 13.31
CA SER A 300 -23.61 14.01 14.62
C SER A 300 -22.09 13.98 14.51
N MET A 301 -21.39 14.93 15.12
CA MET A 301 -19.93 14.98 15.19
C MET A 301 -19.34 13.65 15.72
N ALA A 302 -19.90 13.08 16.78
CA ALA A 302 -19.42 11.84 17.39
C ALA A 302 -19.53 10.65 16.42
N VAL A 303 -20.62 10.55 15.68
CA VAL A 303 -20.85 9.51 14.67
C VAL A 303 -19.84 9.65 13.51
N VAL A 304 -19.60 10.85 13.03
CA VAL A 304 -18.66 11.12 11.95
C VAL A 304 -17.22 10.78 12.39
N VAL A 305 -16.81 11.18 13.59
CA VAL A 305 -15.47 10.83 14.10
C VAL A 305 -15.31 9.30 14.21
N LEU A 306 -16.30 8.61 14.79
CA LEU A 306 -16.29 7.15 14.90
C LEU A 306 -16.20 6.48 13.52
N MET A 307 -17.00 6.93 12.58
CA MET A 307 -17.04 6.44 11.20
C MET A 307 -15.68 6.61 10.54
N LEU A 308 -15.10 7.80 10.59
CA LEU A 308 -13.80 8.09 9.98
C LEU A 308 -12.68 7.25 10.62
N CYS A 309 -12.68 7.06 11.93
CA CYS A 309 -11.69 6.22 12.63
C CYS A 309 -11.80 4.75 12.21
N ILE A 310 -13.02 4.18 12.19
CA ILE A 310 -13.22 2.76 11.84
C ILE A 310 -12.89 2.51 10.36
N ILE A 311 -13.30 3.40 9.46
CA ILE A 311 -12.97 3.26 8.04
C ILE A 311 -11.48 3.38 7.80
N ASN A 312 -10.79 4.31 8.47
CA ASN A 312 -9.32 4.40 8.38
C ASN A 312 -8.63 3.14 8.91
N ALA A 313 -9.10 2.59 10.04
CA ALA A 313 -8.59 1.32 10.56
C ALA A 313 -8.82 0.16 9.57
N GLY A 314 -10.01 0.08 8.97
CA GLY A 314 -10.37 -0.90 7.96
C GLY A 314 -9.57 -0.76 6.66
N TYR A 315 -9.33 0.47 6.21
CA TYR A 315 -8.45 0.76 5.08
C TYR A 315 -7.03 0.25 5.33
N GLY A 316 -6.43 0.63 6.47
CA GLY A 316 -5.09 0.16 6.84
C GLY A 316 -5.02 -1.36 7.02
N GLY A 317 -6.00 -1.92 7.72
CA GLY A 317 -6.11 -3.36 7.98
C GLY A 317 -6.27 -4.19 6.70
N GLY A 318 -6.99 -3.68 5.71
CA GLY A 318 -7.13 -4.33 4.40
C GLY A 318 -5.80 -4.53 3.69
N PHE A 319 -4.93 -3.52 3.71
CA PHE A 319 -3.58 -3.64 3.15
C PHE A 319 -2.72 -4.68 3.86
N SER A 320 -2.71 -4.66 5.19
CA SER A 320 -1.80 -5.51 5.97
C SER A 320 -2.25 -6.97 6.05
N THR A 321 -3.55 -7.25 5.94
CA THR A 321 -4.10 -8.61 5.91
C THR A 321 -4.10 -9.24 4.51
N LEU A 322 -3.99 -8.45 3.45
CA LEU A 322 -3.98 -8.95 2.08
C LEU A 322 -2.89 -10.00 1.82
N PRO A 323 -1.60 -9.76 2.17
CA PRO A 323 -0.56 -10.75 1.93
C PRO A 323 -0.78 -12.08 2.65
N THR A 324 -1.28 -12.04 3.90
CA THR A 324 -1.56 -13.26 4.67
C THR A 324 -2.75 -14.02 4.11
N LEU A 325 -3.80 -13.32 3.63
CA LEU A 325 -4.93 -13.94 2.96
C LEU A 325 -4.49 -14.61 1.65
N LEU A 326 -3.73 -13.91 0.81
CA LEU A 326 -3.19 -14.46 -0.45
C LEU A 326 -2.28 -15.66 -0.17
N GLN A 327 -1.37 -15.56 0.80
CA GLN A 327 -0.48 -16.64 1.18
C GLN A 327 -1.26 -17.89 1.68
N SER A 328 -2.35 -17.68 2.41
CA SER A 328 -3.18 -18.81 2.88
C SER A 328 -3.87 -19.55 1.74
N LYS A 329 -4.11 -18.89 0.61
CA LYS A 329 -4.76 -19.47 -0.57
C LYS A 329 -3.79 -20.04 -1.60
N PHE A 330 -2.70 -19.32 -1.87
CA PHE A 330 -1.80 -19.59 -3.00
C PHE A 330 -0.38 -20.02 -2.59
N GLY A 331 -0.12 -20.13 -1.27
CA GLY A 331 1.19 -20.51 -0.76
C GLY A 331 2.19 -19.35 -0.72
N MET A 332 3.44 -19.67 -0.36
CA MET A 332 4.50 -18.68 -0.14
C MET A 332 5.43 -18.50 -1.36
N GLU A 333 5.48 -19.50 -2.23
CA GLU A 333 6.48 -19.60 -3.29
C GLU A 333 6.45 -18.41 -4.26
N LYS A 334 5.25 -17.98 -4.65
CA LYS A 334 5.02 -16.92 -5.65
C LYS A 334 4.31 -15.71 -5.05
N ILE A 335 4.43 -15.54 -3.73
CA ILE A 335 3.62 -14.56 -3.00
C ILE A 335 3.87 -13.11 -3.47
N SER A 336 5.10 -12.74 -3.81
CA SER A 336 5.37 -11.37 -4.26
C SER A 336 4.70 -11.06 -5.59
N THR A 337 4.67 -12.02 -6.52
CA THR A 337 4.01 -11.85 -7.81
C THR A 337 2.50 -11.80 -7.64
N ILE A 338 1.92 -12.71 -6.86
CA ILE A 338 0.47 -12.76 -6.63
C ILE A 338 0.01 -11.52 -5.82
N HIS A 339 0.77 -11.13 -4.81
CA HIS A 339 0.50 -9.92 -4.03
C HIS A 339 0.65 -8.66 -4.89
N GLY A 340 1.71 -8.59 -5.69
CA GLY A 340 1.90 -7.50 -6.64
C GLY A 340 0.71 -7.36 -7.59
N LEU A 341 0.28 -8.47 -8.21
CA LEU A 341 -0.93 -8.47 -9.06
C LEU A 341 -2.17 -7.99 -8.29
N ALA A 342 -2.33 -8.38 -7.03
CA ALA A 342 -3.44 -7.91 -6.21
C ALA A 342 -3.36 -6.40 -5.93
N LEU A 343 -2.15 -5.82 -5.82
CA LEU A 343 -1.96 -4.38 -5.64
C LEU A 343 -2.33 -3.55 -6.87
N SER A 344 -2.54 -4.16 -8.04
CA SER A 344 -3.16 -3.46 -9.17
C SER A 344 -4.56 -2.94 -8.81
N ALA A 345 -5.25 -3.57 -7.87
CA ALA A 345 -6.52 -3.06 -7.33
C ALA A 345 -6.34 -1.68 -6.67
N TRP A 346 -5.21 -1.46 -6.00
CA TRP A 346 -4.90 -0.14 -5.44
C TRP A 346 -4.67 0.93 -6.51
N ALA A 347 -4.02 0.56 -7.63
CA ALA A 347 -3.86 1.47 -8.77
C ALA A 347 -5.22 1.99 -9.26
N TRP A 348 -6.16 1.11 -9.48
CA TRP A 348 -7.51 1.46 -9.93
C TRP A 348 -8.32 2.18 -8.84
N ALA A 349 -8.17 1.77 -7.58
CA ALA A 349 -8.83 2.43 -6.45
C ALA A 349 -8.34 3.87 -6.27
N GLY A 350 -7.06 4.15 -6.51
CA GLY A 350 -6.49 5.50 -6.49
C GLY A 350 -7.13 6.45 -7.50
N LEU A 351 -7.51 5.91 -8.67
CA LEU A 351 -8.23 6.68 -9.68
C LEU A 351 -9.73 6.79 -9.37
N SER A 352 -10.37 5.71 -8.90
CA SER A 352 -11.83 5.66 -8.74
C SER A 352 -12.34 6.24 -7.42
N GLY A 353 -11.58 6.10 -6.32
CA GLY A 353 -12.07 6.47 -4.99
C GLY A 353 -12.38 7.95 -4.85
N ASN A 354 -11.41 8.82 -5.18
CA ASN A 354 -11.63 10.27 -5.15
C ASN A 354 -12.71 10.71 -6.16
N GLN A 355 -12.73 10.10 -7.34
CA GLN A 355 -13.73 10.43 -8.37
C GLN A 355 -15.14 10.09 -7.95
N LEU A 356 -15.34 8.99 -7.22
CA LEU A 356 -16.64 8.60 -6.70
C LEU A 356 -17.23 9.68 -5.77
N SER A 357 -16.44 10.15 -4.81
CA SER A 357 -16.90 11.22 -3.90
C SER A 357 -17.08 12.54 -4.62
N ASN A 358 -16.17 12.90 -5.54
CA ASN A 358 -16.28 14.10 -6.34
C ASN A 358 -17.56 14.11 -7.20
N LEU A 359 -17.89 12.97 -7.82
CA LEU A 359 -19.09 12.80 -8.62
C LEU A 359 -20.36 13.02 -7.77
N ILE A 360 -20.45 12.39 -6.59
CA ILE A 360 -21.64 12.47 -5.72
C ILE A 360 -21.78 13.88 -5.12
N ILE A 361 -20.69 14.39 -4.52
CA ILE A 361 -20.75 15.63 -3.73
C ILE A 361 -20.68 16.88 -4.60
N ASN A 362 -19.71 16.94 -5.52
CA ASN A 362 -19.46 18.18 -6.27
C ASN A 362 -20.23 18.24 -7.59
N GLN A 363 -20.34 17.15 -8.35
CA GLN A 363 -21.02 17.17 -9.64
C GLN A 363 -22.54 17.00 -9.50
N TRP A 364 -22.99 16.06 -8.66
CA TRP A 364 -24.42 15.83 -8.43
C TRP A 364 -24.98 16.67 -7.28
N SER A 365 -24.13 17.39 -6.53
CA SER A 365 -24.52 18.23 -5.39
C SER A 365 -25.37 17.49 -4.35
N MET A 366 -25.08 16.20 -4.17
CA MET A 366 -25.79 15.35 -3.20
C MET A 366 -25.22 15.53 -1.79
N PRO A 367 -26.03 15.38 -0.73
CA PRO A 367 -25.53 15.45 0.64
C PRO A 367 -24.62 14.26 0.98
N TYR A 368 -23.80 14.39 2.04
CA TYR A 368 -22.83 13.36 2.45
C TYR A 368 -23.50 12.03 2.84
N GLU A 369 -24.73 12.05 3.31
CA GLU A 369 -25.53 10.86 3.64
C GLU A 369 -25.69 9.94 2.41
N VAL A 370 -25.86 10.51 1.23
CA VAL A 370 -25.94 9.73 -0.03
C VAL A 370 -24.58 9.05 -0.31
N LEU A 371 -23.47 9.76 -0.09
CA LEU A 371 -22.15 9.14 -0.19
C LEU A 371 -22.01 7.98 0.79
N TYR A 372 -22.42 8.15 2.06
CA TYR A 372 -22.34 7.09 3.07
C TYR A 372 -23.18 5.88 2.69
N ALA A 373 -24.39 6.09 2.14
CA ALA A 373 -25.26 5.01 1.67
C ALA A 373 -24.62 4.23 0.49
N VAL A 374 -24.04 4.92 -0.46
CA VAL A 374 -23.33 4.29 -1.60
C VAL A 374 -22.13 3.48 -1.12
N LEU A 375 -21.32 4.05 -0.19
CA LEU A 375 -20.19 3.33 0.37
C LEU A 375 -20.62 2.13 1.21
N ALA A 376 -21.72 2.24 1.98
CA ALA A 376 -22.29 1.11 2.71
C ALA A 376 -22.68 -0.04 1.77
N ALA A 377 -23.34 0.28 0.65
CA ALA A 377 -23.72 -0.71 -0.37
C ALA A 377 -22.48 -1.39 -0.99
N LEU A 378 -21.44 -0.63 -1.32
CA LEU A 378 -20.20 -1.18 -1.83
C LEU A 378 -19.48 -2.09 -0.81
N TYR A 379 -19.37 -1.65 0.46
CA TYR A 379 -18.82 -2.49 1.54
C TYR A 379 -19.65 -3.76 1.76
N LEU A 380 -20.97 -3.69 1.63
CA LEU A 380 -21.85 -4.87 1.71
C LEU A 380 -21.56 -5.85 0.56
N VAL A 381 -21.39 -5.36 -0.67
CA VAL A 381 -20.97 -6.20 -1.81
C VAL A 381 -19.63 -6.86 -1.54
N ALA A 382 -18.64 -6.11 -1.04
CA ALA A 382 -17.34 -6.67 -0.67
C ALA A 382 -17.46 -7.74 0.43
N LEU A 383 -18.29 -7.48 1.45
CA LEU A 383 -18.55 -8.44 2.52
C LEU A 383 -19.19 -9.73 1.98
N LEU A 384 -20.19 -9.62 1.13
CA LEU A 384 -20.83 -10.79 0.49
C LEU A 384 -19.84 -11.59 -0.37
N LEU A 385 -18.96 -10.90 -1.11
CA LEU A 385 -17.89 -11.57 -1.89
C LEU A 385 -16.94 -12.38 -1.00
N THR A 386 -16.69 -11.96 0.25
CA THR A 386 -15.83 -12.74 1.15
C THR A 386 -16.41 -14.11 1.51
N PHE A 387 -17.73 -14.28 1.51
CA PHE A 387 -18.37 -15.58 1.76
C PHE A 387 -18.19 -16.53 0.58
N ALA A 388 -18.01 -16.00 -0.63
CA ALA A 388 -17.79 -16.77 -1.85
C ALA A 388 -16.30 -17.16 -2.05
N ILE A 389 -15.37 -16.72 -1.19
CA ILE A 389 -13.96 -17.13 -1.23
C ILE A 389 -13.86 -18.55 -0.62
N PRO A 390 -13.28 -19.55 -1.31
CA PRO A 390 -13.12 -20.91 -0.78
C PRO A 390 -12.26 -20.95 0.49
N LYS A 391 -12.57 -21.85 1.42
CA LYS A 391 -11.74 -22.03 2.62
C LYS A 391 -10.40 -22.72 2.32
N ASN A 392 -10.38 -23.64 1.36
CA ASN A 392 -9.23 -24.47 1.01
C ASN A 392 -8.18 -23.69 0.22
N LYS A 393 -6.95 -24.19 0.24
CA LYS A 393 -5.87 -23.71 -0.64
C LYS A 393 -6.28 -23.87 -2.12
N GLN A 394 -5.81 -22.95 -2.93
CA GLN A 394 -6.03 -22.97 -4.38
C GLN A 394 -4.71 -23.32 -5.07
N TYR A 395 -4.79 -24.23 -6.02
CA TYR A 395 -3.66 -24.53 -6.88
C TYR A 395 -3.83 -23.76 -8.19
N ILE A 396 -2.77 -23.11 -8.61
CA ILE A 396 -2.66 -22.56 -9.96
C ILE A 396 -1.64 -23.43 -10.65
N ASP A 397 -2.07 -24.17 -11.68
CA ASP A 397 -1.17 -25.02 -12.48
C ASP A 397 -0.20 -24.10 -13.23
N TYR A 398 0.97 -23.98 -12.69
CA TYR A 398 2.11 -23.40 -13.40
C TYR A 398 2.81 -24.57 -14.12
N GLU A 399 3.24 -24.37 -15.37
CA GLU A 399 4.16 -25.31 -15.99
C GLU A 399 5.47 -25.32 -15.17
N GLU A 400 5.60 -26.25 -14.25
CA GLU A 400 6.90 -26.64 -13.73
C GLU A 400 7.65 -27.23 -14.93
N GLU A 401 8.77 -26.62 -15.35
CA GLU A 401 9.78 -27.38 -16.04
C GLU A 401 10.17 -28.47 -15.03
N GLN A 402 9.68 -29.70 -15.23
CA GLN A 402 10.23 -30.88 -14.62
C GLN A 402 11.72 -30.81 -14.95
N GLN A 403 12.53 -30.30 -14.02
CA GLN A 403 13.94 -30.61 -14.04
C GLN A 403 13.96 -32.13 -13.99
N SER A 404 14.31 -32.72 -15.11
CA SER A 404 14.63 -34.11 -15.23
C SER A 404 15.83 -34.38 -14.27
N PHE A 405 15.52 -34.61 -13.01
CA PHE A 405 16.37 -35.34 -12.08
C PHE A 405 16.36 -36.83 -12.45
N SER A 406 16.24 -37.17 -13.72
CA SER A 406 16.47 -38.48 -14.25
C SER A 406 17.78 -38.43 -15.01
N LYS A 407 18.79 -38.85 -14.37
CA LYS A 407 20.10 -39.41 -14.79
C LYS A 407 21.24 -38.78 -14.02
N ILE A 408 21.25 -38.96 -12.71
CA ILE A 408 22.52 -39.30 -12.08
C ILE A 408 22.69 -40.75 -12.42
N ASP A 409 23.61 -41.02 -13.33
CA ASP A 409 24.08 -42.35 -13.68
C ASP A 409 24.54 -43.04 -12.39
N PRO A 410 23.97 -44.21 -11.99
CA PRO A 410 24.40 -44.91 -10.79
C PRO A 410 25.82 -45.47 -10.83
N SER A 411 26.57 -45.22 -11.89
CA SER A 411 27.93 -45.71 -12.08
C SER A 411 29.03 -44.82 -11.49
N PHE A 412 28.67 -43.73 -10.76
CA PHE A 412 29.60 -42.88 -10.02
C PHE A 412 29.34 -42.90 -8.50
N ILE A 413 29.15 -44.06 -7.91
CA ILE A 413 29.33 -44.32 -6.48
C ILE A 413 30.45 -45.32 -6.29
#